data_536185df11ee2cba66103184775657d8
#
_entry.id   536185df11ee2cba66103184775657d8
#
_cell.length_a   1.000
_cell.length_b   1.000
_cell.length_c   1.000
_cell.angle_alpha   90.00
_cell.angle_beta   90.00
_cell.angle_gamma   90.00
#
_symmetry.space_group_name_H-M   'P 1'
#
loop_
_entity.id
_entity.type
_entity.pdbx_description
1 polymer ?
#
loop_
_entity_poly.entity_id
_entity_poly.type
_entity_poly.pdbx_seq_one_letter_code
_entity_poly.pdbx_strand_id
1 'polypeptide(L)' 'MTLEALKNAIAKLIIARAEAHGNEAEQARINTKLDKLYNLKYTLLEQTNKNN' A
#
# COMPACT_ATOMS: atom_id res chain seq x y z
N MET A 1 11.38 -6.91 1.14
CA MET A 1 10.80 -5.89 0.21
C MET A 1 11.44 -4.54 0.47
N THR A 2 11.86 -3.87 -0.57
CA THR A 2 12.43 -2.53 -0.43
C THR A 2 11.33 -1.48 -0.34
N LEU A 3 11.67 -0.31 0.20
CA LEU A 3 10.72 0.80 0.28
C LEU A 3 10.24 1.21 -1.12
N GLU A 4 11.14 1.20 -2.09
CA GLU A 4 10.81 1.52 -3.49
C GLU A 4 9.78 0.55 -4.06
N ALA A 5 10.00 -0.76 -3.89
CA ALA A 5 9.07 -1.78 -4.36
C ALA A 5 7.71 -1.64 -3.66
N LEU A 6 7.73 -1.29 -2.38
CA LEU A 6 6.51 -1.09 -1.60
C LEU A 6 5.72 0.11 -2.11
N LYS A 7 6.40 1.22 -2.38
CA LYS A 7 5.76 2.40 -2.96
C LYS A 7 5.13 2.10 -4.31
N ASN A 8 5.82 1.32 -5.14
CA ASN A 8 5.30 0.91 -6.45
C ASN A 8 4.05 0.05 -6.31
N ALA A 9 4.06 -0.89 -5.35
CA ALA A 9 2.90 -1.74 -5.11
C ALA A 9 1.70 -0.92 -4.64
N ILE A 10 1.93 0.06 -3.76
CA ILE A 10 0.87 0.96 -3.29
C ILE A 10 0.29 1.75 -4.46
N ALA A 11 1.15 2.30 -5.31
CA ALA A 11 0.71 3.08 -6.47
C ALA A 11 -0.16 2.25 -7.41
N LYS A 12 0.23 1.01 -7.68
CA LYS A 12 -0.56 0.11 -8.53
C LYS A 12 -1.93 -0.17 -7.93
N LEU A 13 -2.01 -0.35 -6.61
CA LEU A 13 -3.29 -0.60 -5.94
C LEU A 13 -4.18 0.64 -5.95
N ILE A 14 -3.61 1.84 -5.84
CA ILE A 14 -4.37 3.08 -5.94
C ILE A 14 -4.99 3.21 -7.34
N ILE A 15 -4.23 2.90 -8.38
CA ILE A 15 -4.73 2.91 -9.75
C ILE A 15 -5.83 1.87 -9.93
N ALA A 16 -5.62 0.65 -9.42
CA ALA A 16 -6.60 -0.41 -9.50
C ALA A 16 -7.90 -0.02 -8.78
N ARG A 17 -7.78 0.66 -7.64
CA ARG A 17 -8.96 1.13 -6.90
C ARG A 17 -9.75 2.15 -7.72
N ALA A 18 -9.07 3.05 -8.40
CA ALA A 18 -9.73 4.03 -9.26
C ALA A 18 -10.42 3.35 -10.44
N GLU A 19 -9.79 2.31 -11.02
CA GLU A 19 -10.38 1.55 -12.11
C GLU A 19 -11.58 0.69 -11.67
N ALA A 20 -11.63 0.35 -10.39
CA ALA A 20 -12.74 -0.42 -9.81
C ALA A 20 -13.90 0.49 -9.36
N HIS A 21 -13.96 1.72 -9.86
CA HIS A 21 -15.02 2.66 -9.55
C HIS A 21 -16.39 2.03 -9.82
N GLY A 22 -17.26 2.05 -8.80
CA GLY A 22 -18.58 1.43 -8.91
C GLY A 22 -18.62 -0.03 -8.49
N ASN A 23 -17.47 -0.65 -8.20
CA ASN A 23 -17.40 -2.03 -7.74
C ASN A 23 -16.93 -2.04 -6.28
N GLU A 24 -17.91 -1.99 -5.36
CA GLU A 24 -17.61 -1.87 -3.94
C GLU A 24 -16.83 -3.06 -3.37
N ALA A 25 -17.13 -4.28 -3.82
CA ALA A 25 -16.45 -5.48 -3.35
C ALA A 25 -14.96 -5.45 -3.71
N GLU A 26 -14.67 -5.04 -4.95
CA GLU A 26 -13.29 -4.95 -5.41
C GLU A 26 -12.54 -3.83 -4.69
N GLN A 27 -13.19 -2.69 -4.50
CA GLN A 27 -12.60 -1.58 -3.77
C GLN A 27 -12.28 -1.97 -2.33
N ALA A 28 -13.16 -2.75 -1.68
CA ALA A 28 -12.93 -3.20 -0.32
C ALA A 28 -11.69 -4.11 -0.23
N ARG A 29 -11.53 -5.01 -1.19
CA ARG A 29 -10.35 -5.88 -1.25
C ARG A 29 -9.07 -5.06 -1.41
N ILE A 30 -9.11 -4.09 -2.31
CA ILE A 30 -7.95 -3.24 -2.58
C ILE A 30 -7.61 -2.41 -1.34
N ASN A 31 -8.61 -1.85 -0.66
CA ASN A 31 -8.40 -1.09 0.55
C ASN A 31 -7.74 -1.93 1.65
N THR A 32 -8.15 -3.19 1.80
CA THR A 32 -7.54 -4.11 2.76
C THR A 32 -6.05 -4.32 2.44
N LYS A 33 -5.74 -4.52 1.17
CA LYS A 33 -4.35 -4.68 0.73
C LYS A 33 -3.54 -3.41 0.96
N LEU A 34 -4.14 -2.25 0.68
CA LEU A 34 -3.49 -0.97 0.90
C LEU A 34 -3.16 -0.75 2.37
N ASP A 35 -4.09 -1.08 3.27
CA ASP A 35 -3.86 -0.95 4.70
C ASP A 35 -2.65 -1.75 5.14
N LYS A 36 -2.51 -2.98 4.66
CA LYS A 36 -1.38 -3.84 4.98
C LYS A 36 -0.07 -3.23 4.48
N LEU A 37 -0.09 -2.70 3.26
CA LEU A 37 1.10 -2.10 2.67
C LEU A 37 1.49 -0.79 3.38
N TYR A 38 0.52 0.03 3.78
CA TYR A 38 0.79 1.24 4.54
C TYR A 38 1.40 0.91 5.90
N ASN A 39 0.90 -0.10 6.58
CA ASN A 39 1.46 -0.53 7.87
C ASN A 39 2.90 -1.00 7.69
N LEU A 40 3.16 -1.75 6.63
CA LEU A 40 4.52 -2.21 6.34
C LEU A 40 5.44 -1.03 6.02
N LYS A 41 4.92 -0.05 5.29
CA LYS A 41 5.68 1.16 4.97
C LYS A 41 6.09 1.91 6.24
N TYR A 42 5.17 2.09 7.18
CA TYR A 42 5.47 2.75 8.44
C TYR A 42 6.53 1.98 9.23
N THR A 43 6.42 0.65 9.25
CA THR A 43 7.40 -0.19 9.93
C THR A 43 8.79 -0.01 9.34
N LEU A 44 8.88 -0.01 8.01
CA LEU A 44 10.17 0.19 7.32
C LEU A 44 10.76 1.58 7.61
N LEU A 45 9.92 2.60 7.62
CA LEU A 45 10.36 3.96 7.91
C LEU A 45 10.86 4.09 9.36
N GLU A 46 10.17 3.45 10.31
CA GLU A 46 10.59 3.45 11.70
C GLU A 46 11.94 2.76 11.87
N GLN A 47 12.14 1.64 11.20
CA GLN A 47 13.40 0.91 11.26
C GLN A 47 14.55 1.76 10.72
N THR A 48 14.30 2.47 9.62
CA THR A 48 15.30 3.37 9.05
C THR A 48 15.66 4.50 10.03
N ASN A 49 14.66 5.07 10.68
CA ASN A 49 14.88 6.15 11.64
C ASN A 49 15.62 5.68 12.88
N LYS A 50 15.34 4.46 13.34
CA LYS A 50 16.00 3.91 14.52
C LYS A 50 17.47 3.60 14.28
N ASN A 51 17.85 3.37 13.05
CA ASN A 51 19.22 3.05 12.71
C ASN A 51 20.12 4.27 12.59
N ASN A 52 19.55 5.44 12.71
CA ASN A 52 20.30 6.69 12.74
C ASN A 52 20.62 7.06 14.19
#